data_135d57b0654aa792fd094088f0843523
#
_entry.id   135d57b0654aa792fd094088f0843523
#
_cell.length_a   1.000
_cell.length_b   1.000
_cell.length_c   1.000
_cell.angle_alpha   90.00
_cell.angle_beta   90.00
_cell.angle_gamma   90.00
#
_symmetry.space_group_name_H-M   'P 1'
#
loop_
_entity.id
_entity.type
_entity.pdbx_description
1 polymer ?
#
loop_
_entity_poly.entity_id
_entity_poly.type
_entity_poly.pdbx_seq_one_letter_code
_entity_poly.pdbx_strand_id
1 'polypeptide(L)'
;MFRWYPQGKIIFVAPTRPLVTQQQQACHSICGLPWDTAIELTGSTKRSLRDDEWSAKRIFYMTPQTFENDLLSTTCDPTDVICVVVDEAHRATGNYAYCKVVRHLMYFNPHFRVLALTATPGNSAERVQEVVTNLHISRIEIRTEDALDIQPYMHKKKEDLVRVTLSQPHEALRSAWASLILKVAEPLQKHGILQSHDPAHLRAFAVRASAAAPFAQSILRQHPYLRGSI
;
A
#
# COMPACT_ATOMS: atom_id res chain seq x y z
N MET A 1 -13.70 -21.05 -8.40
CA MET A 1 -12.45 -21.43 -9.07
C MET A 1 -11.98 -22.82 -8.62
N PHE A 2 -11.68 -23.05 -7.34
CA PHE A 2 -11.13 -24.32 -6.82
C PHE A 2 -11.93 -25.58 -7.23
N ARG A 3 -13.27 -25.52 -7.17
CA ARG A 3 -14.15 -26.66 -7.54
C ARG A 3 -14.27 -26.90 -9.03
N TRP A 4 -14.24 -25.83 -9.83
CA TRP A 4 -14.54 -25.93 -11.27
C TRP A 4 -13.30 -26.13 -12.15
N TYR A 5 -12.11 -25.87 -11.60
CA TYR A 5 -10.85 -26.02 -12.31
C TYR A 5 -9.89 -26.88 -11.48
N PRO A 6 -10.04 -28.21 -11.53
CA PRO A 6 -9.36 -29.13 -10.59
C PRO A 6 -7.83 -29.12 -10.73
N GLN A 7 -7.31 -28.72 -11.89
CA GLN A 7 -5.86 -28.66 -12.13
C GLN A 7 -5.29 -27.24 -12.02
N GLY A 8 -6.15 -26.24 -12.02
CA GLY A 8 -5.70 -24.86 -12.05
C GLY A 8 -5.17 -24.35 -10.70
N LYS A 9 -4.19 -23.45 -10.76
CA LYS A 9 -3.54 -22.86 -9.61
C LYS A 9 -4.18 -21.52 -9.25
N ILE A 10 -4.37 -21.30 -7.94
CA ILE A 10 -4.92 -20.07 -7.36
C ILE A 10 -3.85 -19.41 -6.52
N ILE A 11 -3.53 -18.17 -6.81
CA ILE A 11 -2.48 -17.43 -6.13
C ILE A 11 -3.09 -16.30 -5.32
N PHE A 12 -2.87 -16.28 -4.02
CA PHE A 12 -3.25 -15.21 -3.13
C PHE A 12 -2.02 -14.38 -2.78
N VAL A 13 -2.01 -13.11 -3.15
CA VAL A 13 -0.90 -12.20 -2.89
C VAL A 13 -1.29 -11.06 -1.96
N ALA A 14 -0.52 -10.88 -0.89
CA ALA A 14 -0.67 -9.80 0.07
C ALA A 14 0.67 -9.06 0.27
N PRO A 15 0.65 -7.75 0.64
CA PRO A 15 1.87 -6.94 0.64
C PRO A 15 2.92 -7.34 1.67
N THR A 16 2.52 -8.01 2.75
CA THR A 16 3.42 -8.40 3.84
C THR A 16 3.17 -9.85 4.28
N ARG A 17 4.20 -10.51 4.81
CA ARG A 17 4.11 -11.88 5.31
C ARG A 17 3.02 -12.08 6.39
N PRO A 18 2.89 -11.22 7.41
CA PRO A 18 1.81 -11.38 8.39
C PRO A 18 0.42 -11.38 7.76
N LEU A 19 0.18 -10.53 6.74
CA LEU A 19 -1.09 -10.53 6.01
C LEU A 19 -1.27 -11.81 5.19
N VAL A 20 -0.22 -12.31 4.56
CA VAL A 20 -0.26 -13.60 3.83
C VAL A 20 -0.71 -14.72 4.75
N THR A 21 -0.07 -14.89 5.92
CA THR A 21 -0.41 -15.91 6.91
C THR A 21 -1.84 -15.74 7.45
N GLN A 22 -2.25 -14.50 7.73
CA GLN A 22 -3.62 -14.19 8.18
C GLN A 22 -4.67 -14.59 7.13
N GLN A 23 -4.42 -14.26 5.87
CA GLN A 23 -5.34 -14.60 4.78
C GLN A 23 -5.42 -16.11 4.53
N GLN A 24 -4.30 -16.82 4.63
CA GLN A 24 -4.30 -18.28 4.56
C GLN A 24 -5.20 -18.86 5.65
N GLN A 25 -5.00 -18.48 6.91
CA GLN A 25 -5.80 -18.97 8.04
C GLN A 25 -7.29 -18.64 7.85
N ALA A 26 -7.64 -17.43 7.45
CA ALA A 26 -9.00 -17.01 7.18
C ALA A 26 -9.66 -17.85 6.06
N CYS A 27 -8.96 -18.05 4.95
CA CYS A 27 -9.47 -18.86 3.84
C CYS A 27 -9.75 -20.32 4.27
N HIS A 28 -8.84 -20.93 5.02
CA HIS A 28 -9.04 -22.29 5.48
C HIS A 28 -10.19 -22.42 6.49
N SER A 29 -10.27 -21.51 7.47
CA SER A 29 -11.31 -21.55 8.50
C SER A 29 -12.71 -21.20 7.96
N ILE A 30 -12.82 -20.25 7.04
CA ILE A 30 -14.10 -19.76 6.52
C ILE A 30 -14.56 -20.57 5.32
N CYS A 31 -13.67 -20.85 4.37
CA CYS A 31 -14.01 -21.55 3.12
C CYS A 31 -13.91 -23.07 3.23
N GLY A 32 -13.38 -23.60 4.33
CA GLY A 32 -13.20 -25.04 4.53
C GLY A 32 -12.23 -25.68 3.52
N LEU A 33 -11.21 -24.92 3.08
CA LEU A 33 -10.22 -25.44 2.14
C LEU A 33 -9.32 -26.46 2.84
N PRO A 34 -9.00 -27.60 2.19
CA PRO A 34 -8.08 -28.57 2.76
C PRO A 34 -6.66 -28.00 2.88
N TRP A 35 -6.02 -28.19 4.03
CA TRP A 35 -4.66 -27.67 4.30
C TRP A 35 -3.59 -28.29 3.41
N ASP A 36 -3.78 -29.55 3.01
CA ASP A 36 -2.85 -30.28 2.14
C ASP A 36 -2.82 -29.77 0.70
N THR A 37 -3.83 -28.98 0.28
CA THR A 37 -3.92 -28.39 -1.06
C THR A 37 -3.27 -27.01 -1.17
N ALA A 38 -2.83 -26.44 -0.06
CA ALA A 38 -2.35 -25.07 0.00
C ALA A 38 -0.98 -24.94 0.65
N ILE A 39 -0.25 -23.87 0.33
CA ILE A 39 1.04 -23.56 0.92
C ILE A 39 1.29 -22.05 1.00
N GLU A 40 2.01 -21.62 2.03
CA GLU A 40 2.63 -20.30 2.10
C GLU A 40 4.07 -20.38 1.59
N LEU A 41 4.39 -19.68 0.52
CA LEU A 41 5.75 -19.57 -0.01
C LEU A 41 6.39 -18.22 0.36
N THR A 42 7.61 -18.28 0.85
CA THR A 42 8.39 -17.10 1.23
C THR A 42 9.68 -17.01 0.41
N GLY A 43 10.30 -15.83 0.36
CA GLY A 43 11.58 -15.63 -0.31
C GLY A 43 12.75 -16.50 0.24
N SER A 44 12.59 -17.03 1.46
CA SER A 44 13.57 -17.93 2.09
C SER A 44 13.37 -19.42 1.77
N THR A 45 12.27 -19.80 1.12
CA THR A 45 12.01 -21.19 0.71
C THR A 45 13.00 -21.59 -0.39
N LYS A 46 13.71 -22.70 -0.20
CA LYS A 46 14.70 -23.22 -1.17
C LYS A 46 14.03 -23.52 -2.50
N ARG A 47 14.75 -23.29 -3.62
CA ARG A 47 14.21 -23.44 -4.97
C ARG A 47 13.72 -24.88 -5.23
N SER A 48 14.51 -25.91 -4.87
CA SER A 48 14.10 -27.31 -5.05
C SER A 48 12.77 -27.65 -4.38
N LEU A 49 12.57 -27.15 -3.15
CA LEU A 49 11.28 -27.31 -2.46
C LEU A 49 10.14 -26.55 -3.16
N ARG A 50 10.43 -25.41 -3.78
CA ARG A 50 9.41 -24.65 -4.53
C ARG A 50 8.92 -25.40 -5.74
N ASP A 51 9.83 -26.00 -6.52
CA ASP A 51 9.48 -26.77 -7.72
C ASP A 51 8.55 -27.94 -7.36
N ASP A 52 8.85 -28.65 -6.27
CA ASP A 52 8.00 -29.72 -5.74
C ASP A 52 6.63 -29.21 -5.29
N GLU A 53 6.60 -28.11 -4.55
CA GLU A 53 5.35 -27.53 -4.04
C GLU A 53 4.49 -26.94 -5.16
N TRP A 54 5.08 -26.29 -6.17
CA TRP A 54 4.35 -25.83 -7.36
C TRP A 54 3.72 -26.98 -8.13
N SER A 55 4.35 -28.16 -8.11
CA SER A 55 3.80 -29.37 -8.76
C SER A 55 2.69 -30.02 -7.91
N ALA A 56 2.82 -30.04 -6.58
CA ALA A 56 1.93 -30.76 -5.68
C ALA A 56 0.70 -29.95 -5.22
N LYS A 57 0.84 -28.62 -5.05
CA LYS A 57 -0.19 -27.76 -4.46
C LYS A 57 -0.98 -26.99 -5.50
N ARG A 58 -2.13 -26.47 -5.06
CA ARG A 58 -3.08 -25.74 -5.92
C ARG A 58 -3.35 -24.31 -5.46
N ILE A 59 -3.16 -24.02 -4.17
CA ILE A 59 -3.40 -22.70 -3.60
C ILE A 59 -2.11 -22.21 -2.97
N PHE A 60 -1.67 -21.05 -3.41
CA PHE A 60 -0.41 -20.46 -3.01
C PHE A 60 -0.64 -19.12 -2.35
N TYR A 61 -0.10 -18.92 -1.17
CA TYR A 61 -0.13 -17.68 -0.43
C TYR A 61 1.28 -17.10 -0.38
N MET A 62 1.47 -15.87 -0.83
CA MET A 62 2.80 -15.27 -0.89
C MET A 62 2.76 -13.75 -1.05
N THR A 63 3.93 -13.12 -0.93
CA THR A 63 4.04 -11.71 -1.31
C THR A 63 4.14 -11.56 -2.83
N PRO A 64 3.74 -10.40 -3.40
CA PRO A 64 3.80 -10.18 -4.85
C PRO A 64 5.22 -10.29 -5.40
N GLN A 65 6.25 -9.91 -4.63
CA GLN A 65 7.65 -10.05 -5.02
C GLN A 65 8.09 -11.52 -5.11
N THR A 66 7.58 -12.35 -4.19
CA THR A 66 7.84 -13.80 -4.23
C THR A 66 7.24 -14.41 -5.49
N PHE A 67 6.00 -14.03 -5.83
CA PHE A 67 5.34 -14.53 -7.04
C PHE A 67 6.02 -14.01 -8.32
N GLU A 68 6.40 -12.72 -8.37
CA GLU A 68 7.18 -12.17 -9.49
C GLU A 68 8.46 -12.98 -9.73
N ASN A 69 9.20 -13.30 -8.66
CA ASN A 69 10.43 -14.09 -8.77
C ASN A 69 10.17 -15.52 -9.26
N ASP A 70 9.10 -16.19 -8.81
CA ASP A 70 8.76 -17.54 -9.25
C ASP A 70 8.35 -17.59 -10.72
N LEU A 71 7.66 -16.57 -11.21
CA LEU A 71 7.36 -16.42 -12.65
C LEU A 71 8.62 -16.17 -13.48
N LEU A 72 9.50 -15.26 -13.04
CA LEU A 72 10.73 -14.92 -13.75
C LEU A 72 11.74 -16.07 -13.78
N SER A 73 11.78 -16.88 -12.71
CA SER A 73 12.64 -18.06 -12.63
C SER A 73 12.06 -19.31 -13.28
N THR A 74 10.88 -19.20 -13.90
CA THR A 74 10.15 -20.32 -14.50
C THR A 74 9.80 -21.47 -13.53
N THR A 75 9.82 -21.21 -12.23
CA THR A 75 9.37 -22.16 -11.20
C THR A 75 7.86 -22.33 -11.22
N CYS A 76 7.14 -21.25 -11.55
CA CYS A 76 5.69 -21.26 -11.81
C CYS A 76 5.42 -21.18 -13.31
N ASP A 77 4.65 -22.12 -13.85
CA ASP A 77 4.12 -22.02 -15.19
C ASP A 77 2.92 -21.04 -15.20
N PRO A 78 3.02 -19.89 -15.91
CA PRO A 78 1.92 -18.93 -15.98
C PRO A 78 0.64 -19.50 -16.61
N THR A 79 0.73 -20.55 -17.42
CA THR A 79 -0.44 -21.18 -18.08
C THR A 79 -1.31 -21.97 -17.11
N ASP A 80 -0.76 -22.43 -16.01
CA ASP A 80 -1.50 -23.13 -14.95
C ASP A 80 -2.31 -22.18 -14.05
N VAL A 81 -1.99 -20.87 -14.05
CA VAL A 81 -2.62 -19.89 -13.18
C VAL A 81 -4.02 -19.54 -13.69
N ILE A 82 -5.04 -19.85 -12.90
CA ILE A 82 -6.44 -19.59 -13.24
C ILE A 82 -7.03 -18.42 -12.46
N CYS A 83 -6.43 -18.05 -11.34
CA CYS A 83 -6.91 -16.95 -10.50
C CYS A 83 -5.77 -16.33 -9.70
N VAL A 84 -5.74 -15.02 -9.68
CA VAL A 84 -4.88 -14.23 -8.79
C VAL A 84 -5.76 -13.38 -7.90
N VAL A 85 -5.66 -13.56 -6.59
CA VAL A 85 -6.29 -12.71 -5.58
C VAL A 85 -5.26 -11.71 -5.08
N VAL A 86 -5.56 -10.43 -5.24
CA VAL A 86 -4.67 -9.32 -4.91
C VAL A 86 -5.26 -8.57 -3.72
N ASP A 87 -4.64 -8.69 -2.56
CA ASP A 87 -5.00 -7.93 -1.38
C ASP A 87 -4.31 -6.56 -1.36
N GLU A 88 -4.95 -5.56 -0.74
CA GLU A 88 -4.50 -4.16 -0.77
C GLU A 88 -4.22 -3.67 -2.20
N ALA A 89 -5.16 -3.94 -3.09
CA ALA A 89 -5.03 -3.71 -4.53
C ALA A 89 -4.75 -2.26 -4.94
N HIS A 90 -5.04 -1.28 -4.06
CA HIS A 90 -4.68 0.13 -4.27
C HIS A 90 -3.17 0.37 -4.46
N ARG A 91 -2.34 -0.62 -4.10
CA ARG A 91 -0.89 -0.59 -4.34
C ARG A 91 -0.50 -0.95 -5.78
N ALA A 92 -1.44 -1.38 -6.62
CA ALA A 92 -1.17 -1.74 -8.01
C ALA A 92 -0.99 -0.51 -8.91
N THR A 93 0.01 0.32 -8.60
CA THR A 93 0.36 1.53 -9.33
C THR A 93 1.82 1.51 -9.76
N GLY A 94 2.14 2.20 -10.85
CA GLY A 94 3.50 2.31 -11.36
C GLY A 94 4.16 0.95 -11.63
N ASN A 95 5.32 0.74 -11.03
CA ASN A 95 6.13 -0.49 -11.18
C ASN A 95 6.03 -1.46 -9.98
N TYR A 96 4.98 -1.34 -9.17
CA TYR A 96 4.80 -2.28 -8.07
C TYR A 96 4.66 -3.72 -8.56
N ALA A 97 5.09 -4.70 -7.77
CA ALA A 97 5.15 -6.11 -8.18
C ALA A 97 3.80 -6.67 -8.66
N TYR A 98 2.66 -6.19 -8.16
CA TYR A 98 1.33 -6.56 -8.68
C TYR A 98 1.18 -6.28 -10.17
N CYS A 99 1.59 -5.09 -10.61
CA CYS A 99 1.49 -4.70 -12.03
C CYS A 99 2.38 -5.56 -12.91
N LYS A 100 3.58 -5.92 -12.41
CA LYS A 100 4.53 -6.77 -13.15
C LYS A 100 4.04 -8.19 -13.27
N VAL A 101 3.51 -8.76 -12.18
CA VAL A 101 2.92 -10.10 -12.14
C VAL A 101 1.76 -10.20 -13.14
N VAL A 102 0.79 -9.29 -13.07
CA VAL A 102 -0.38 -9.33 -13.97
C VAL A 102 0.06 -9.15 -15.43
N ARG A 103 0.98 -8.24 -15.71
CA ARG A 103 1.53 -8.04 -17.06
C ARG A 103 2.25 -9.27 -17.59
N HIS A 104 3.04 -9.95 -16.74
CA HIS A 104 3.72 -11.18 -17.09
C HIS A 104 2.72 -12.31 -17.39
N LEU A 105 1.72 -12.51 -16.54
CA LEU A 105 0.68 -13.50 -16.76
C LEU A 105 -0.09 -13.22 -18.07
N MET A 106 -0.52 -11.98 -18.31
CA MET A 106 -1.25 -11.58 -19.53
C MET A 106 -0.48 -11.88 -20.82
N TYR A 107 0.85 -11.83 -20.76
CA TYR A 107 1.69 -12.14 -21.93
C TYR A 107 1.63 -13.63 -22.31
N PHE A 108 1.60 -14.53 -21.33
CA PHE A 108 1.62 -15.98 -21.57
C PHE A 108 0.23 -16.63 -21.50
N ASN A 109 -0.65 -16.14 -20.66
CA ASN A 109 -1.99 -16.68 -20.44
C ASN A 109 -2.99 -15.56 -20.16
N PRO A 110 -3.74 -15.07 -21.15
CA PRO A 110 -4.76 -14.04 -20.93
C PRO A 110 -6.04 -14.58 -20.27
N HIS A 111 -6.15 -15.88 -20.00
CA HIS A 111 -7.37 -16.55 -19.54
C HIS A 111 -7.36 -16.86 -18.04
N PHE A 112 -6.96 -15.90 -17.21
CA PHE A 112 -7.06 -16.02 -15.76
C PHE A 112 -7.97 -14.93 -15.19
N ARG A 113 -8.44 -15.14 -13.96
CA ARG A 113 -9.25 -14.19 -13.23
C ARG A 113 -8.42 -13.41 -12.25
N VAL A 114 -8.63 -12.10 -12.18
CA VAL A 114 -8.12 -11.25 -11.10
C VAL A 114 -9.26 -10.93 -10.14
N LEU A 115 -9.04 -11.13 -8.86
CA LEU A 115 -9.88 -10.65 -7.77
C LEU A 115 -9.08 -9.65 -6.95
N ALA A 116 -9.37 -8.37 -7.11
CA ALA A 116 -8.68 -7.28 -6.44
C ALA A 116 -9.50 -6.79 -5.24
N LEU A 117 -8.91 -6.80 -4.06
CA LEU A 117 -9.54 -6.43 -2.80
C LEU A 117 -8.84 -5.20 -2.22
N THR A 118 -9.60 -4.20 -1.79
CA THR A 118 -9.07 -3.03 -1.09
C THR A 118 -10.15 -2.34 -0.27
N ALA A 119 -9.79 -1.91 0.94
CA ALA A 119 -10.66 -1.06 1.76
C ALA A 119 -10.53 0.44 1.38
N THR A 120 -9.43 0.82 0.74
CA THR A 120 -9.09 2.22 0.42
C THR A 120 -8.65 2.34 -1.04
N PRO A 121 -9.57 2.35 -2.01
CA PRO A 121 -9.21 2.25 -3.43
C PRO A 121 -8.40 3.43 -3.97
N GLY A 122 -8.46 4.60 -3.31
CA GLY A 122 -7.74 5.81 -3.69
C GLY A 122 -8.57 7.07 -3.43
N ASN A 123 -7.90 8.23 -3.45
CA ASN A 123 -8.51 9.53 -3.16
C ASN A 123 -9.00 10.26 -4.43
N SER A 124 -8.75 9.72 -5.61
CA SER A 124 -9.19 10.30 -6.89
C SER A 124 -9.57 9.21 -7.89
N ALA A 125 -10.43 9.59 -8.85
CA ALA A 125 -10.87 8.70 -9.90
C ALA A 125 -9.70 8.20 -10.78
N GLU A 126 -8.69 9.04 -11.00
CA GLU A 126 -7.51 8.72 -11.80
C GLU A 126 -6.69 7.59 -11.16
N ARG A 127 -6.53 7.64 -9.82
CA ARG A 127 -5.83 6.56 -9.08
C ARG A 127 -6.59 5.25 -9.13
N VAL A 128 -7.91 5.29 -8.98
CA VAL A 128 -8.75 4.09 -9.12
C VAL A 128 -8.64 3.54 -10.54
N GLN A 129 -8.70 4.41 -11.54
CA GLN A 129 -8.56 4.03 -12.95
C GLN A 129 -7.19 3.41 -13.24
N GLU A 130 -6.11 3.93 -12.64
CA GLU A 130 -4.78 3.34 -12.78
C GLU A 130 -4.75 1.89 -12.27
N VAL A 131 -5.31 1.64 -11.09
CA VAL A 131 -5.41 0.28 -10.51
C VAL A 131 -6.25 -0.65 -11.40
N VAL A 132 -7.42 -0.17 -11.84
CA VAL A 132 -8.33 -0.91 -12.74
C VAL A 132 -7.61 -1.31 -14.03
N THR A 133 -6.88 -0.37 -14.63
CA THR A 133 -6.11 -0.61 -15.87
C THR A 133 -4.96 -1.58 -15.63
N ASN A 134 -4.16 -1.38 -14.58
CA ASN A 134 -2.99 -2.21 -14.29
C ASN A 134 -3.34 -3.66 -13.95
N LEU A 135 -4.50 -3.88 -13.32
CA LEU A 135 -4.98 -5.21 -12.93
C LEU A 135 -6.01 -5.80 -13.92
N HIS A 136 -6.32 -5.11 -15.02
CA HIS A 136 -7.32 -5.51 -16.01
C HIS A 136 -8.69 -5.83 -15.41
N ILE A 137 -9.16 -4.98 -14.47
CA ILE A 137 -10.43 -5.17 -13.79
C ILE A 137 -11.58 -4.79 -14.72
N SER A 138 -12.51 -5.72 -14.94
CA SER A 138 -13.69 -5.52 -15.81
C SER A 138 -14.96 -5.12 -15.03
N ARG A 139 -15.02 -5.42 -13.73
CA ARG A 139 -16.17 -5.12 -12.87
C ARG A 139 -15.73 -4.64 -11.50
N ILE A 140 -16.37 -3.56 -11.03
CA ILE A 140 -16.12 -2.99 -9.71
C ILE A 140 -17.37 -3.22 -8.85
N GLU A 141 -17.16 -3.75 -7.65
CA GLU A 141 -18.18 -3.86 -6.60
C GLU A 141 -17.78 -2.98 -5.44
N ILE A 142 -18.68 -2.07 -5.04
CA ILE A 142 -18.43 -1.13 -3.95
C ILE A 142 -19.39 -1.44 -2.79
N ARG A 143 -18.86 -1.45 -1.58
CA ARG A 143 -19.62 -1.52 -0.34
C ARG A 143 -19.15 -0.39 0.58
N THR A 144 -20.10 0.35 1.11
CA THR A 144 -19.86 1.37 2.13
C THR A 144 -20.12 0.80 3.52
N GLU A 145 -19.65 1.47 4.56
CA GLU A 145 -19.89 1.05 5.95
C GLU A 145 -21.40 0.95 6.29
N ASP A 146 -22.25 1.70 5.59
CA ASP A 146 -23.71 1.70 5.76
C ASP A 146 -24.43 0.59 4.98
N ALA A 147 -23.70 -0.19 4.17
CA ALA A 147 -24.29 -1.27 3.39
C ALA A 147 -24.84 -2.37 4.30
N LEU A 148 -26.10 -2.79 4.08
CA LEU A 148 -26.81 -3.73 4.92
C LEU A 148 -26.11 -5.10 5.05
N ASP A 149 -25.40 -5.54 4.01
CA ASP A 149 -24.65 -6.78 3.97
C ASP A 149 -23.32 -6.71 4.76
N ILE A 150 -22.83 -5.51 5.05
CA ILE A 150 -21.60 -5.29 5.84
C ILE A 150 -21.90 -5.00 7.31
N GLN A 151 -23.02 -4.35 7.61
CA GLN A 151 -23.37 -3.99 9.00
C GLN A 151 -23.23 -5.10 10.05
N PRO A 152 -23.58 -6.38 9.79
CA PRO A 152 -23.40 -7.46 10.76
C PRO A 152 -21.94 -7.72 11.15
N TYR A 153 -20.99 -7.31 10.30
CA TYR A 153 -19.55 -7.50 10.50
C TYR A 153 -18.85 -6.23 11.01
N MET A 154 -19.60 -5.11 11.14
CA MET A 154 -19.06 -3.85 11.63
C MET A 154 -19.20 -3.76 13.15
N HIS A 155 -18.11 -3.36 13.80
CA HIS A 155 -18.15 -3.04 15.22
C HIS A 155 -18.36 -1.54 15.41
N LYS A 156 -19.28 -1.14 16.31
CA LYS A 156 -19.46 0.24 16.69
C LYS A 156 -18.18 0.74 17.35
N LYS A 157 -17.60 1.79 16.78
CA LYS A 157 -16.45 2.49 17.37
C LYS A 157 -16.96 3.47 18.41
N LYS A 158 -16.36 3.44 19.60
CA LYS A 158 -16.51 4.48 20.63
C LYS A 158 -15.24 5.31 20.59
N GLU A 159 -15.39 6.60 20.32
CA GLU A 159 -14.27 7.53 20.30
C GLU A 159 -14.30 8.36 21.59
N ASP A 160 -13.27 8.23 22.40
CA ASP A 160 -13.07 9.03 23.58
C ASP A 160 -11.90 10.00 23.34
N LEU A 161 -12.20 11.28 23.23
CA LEU A 161 -11.21 12.33 23.05
C LEU A 161 -10.57 12.71 24.39
N VAL A 162 -9.36 12.25 24.63
CA VAL A 162 -8.58 12.61 25.81
C VAL A 162 -7.59 13.72 25.46
N ARG A 163 -7.77 14.91 26.05
CA ARG A 163 -6.82 16.02 25.94
C ARG A 163 -5.78 15.91 27.05
N VAL A 164 -4.53 15.74 26.63
CA VAL A 164 -3.39 15.67 27.55
C VAL A 164 -2.58 16.97 27.45
N THR A 165 -2.33 17.62 28.57
CA THR A 165 -1.42 18.77 28.64
C THR A 165 0.02 18.28 28.68
N LEU A 166 0.92 19.03 28.04
CA LEU A 166 2.34 18.73 28.11
C LEU A 166 2.86 18.90 29.55
N SER A 167 3.75 18.01 29.97
CA SER A 167 4.45 18.19 31.25
C SER A 167 5.43 19.36 31.16
N GLN A 168 5.80 19.94 32.34
CA GLN A 168 6.75 21.06 32.39
C GLN A 168 8.05 20.82 31.57
N PRO A 169 8.73 19.67 31.67
CA PRO A 169 9.92 19.42 30.84
C PRO A 169 9.64 19.44 29.34
N HIS A 170 8.50 18.90 28.90
CA HIS A 170 8.12 18.91 27.49
C HIS A 170 7.78 20.32 26.99
N GLU A 171 7.13 21.15 27.84
CA GLU A 171 6.84 22.52 27.49
C GLU A 171 8.13 23.38 27.43
N ALA A 172 9.07 23.14 28.30
CA ALA A 172 10.39 23.79 28.24
C ALA A 172 11.15 23.41 26.96
N LEU A 173 11.14 22.12 26.58
CA LEU A 173 11.75 21.66 25.34
C LEU A 173 11.06 22.26 24.12
N ARG A 174 9.74 22.31 24.10
CA ARG A 174 8.95 22.91 23.02
C ARG A 174 9.29 24.41 22.88
N SER A 175 9.42 25.13 23.97
CA SER A 175 9.76 26.55 23.97
C SER A 175 11.19 26.80 23.48
N ALA A 176 12.15 25.98 23.91
CA ALA A 176 13.53 26.05 23.42
C ALA A 176 13.60 25.75 21.91
N TRP A 177 12.88 24.72 21.44
CA TRP A 177 12.75 24.40 20.02
C TRP A 177 12.14 25.56 19.21
N ALA A 178 11.03 26.12 19.70
CA ALA A 178 10.35 27.24 19.05
C ALA A 178 11.29 28.45 18.90
N SER A 179 12.12 28.74 19.93
CA SER A 179 13.10 29.85 19.91
C SER A 179 14.21 29.62 18.86
N LEU A 180 14.65 28.39 18.67
CA LEU A 180 15.62 28.02 17.61
C LEU A 180 15.01 28.17 16.22
N ILE A 181 13.81 27.64 16.02
CA ILE A 181 13.10 27.71 14.74
C ILE A 181 12.78 29.15 14.36
N LEU A 182 12.42 29.99 15.32
CA LEU A 182 12.11 31.40 15.06
C LEU A 182 13.27 32.13 14.40
N LYS A 183 14.52 31.90 14.84
CA LYS A 183 15.72 32.52 14.28
C LYS A 183 15.88 32.20 12.78
N VAL A 184 15.47 31.00 12.35
CA VAL A 184 15.55 30.54 10.96
C VAL A 184 14.32 30.96 10.15
N ALA A 185 13.14 30.98 10.77
CA ALA A 185 11.87 31.31 10.13
C ALA A 185 11.66 32.82 9.95
N GLU A 186 12.17 33.65 10.87
CA GLU A 186 11.98 35.11 10.83
C GLU A 186 12.44 35.77 9.53
N PRO A 187 13.61 35.45 8.95
CA PRO A 187 14.01 35.99 7.66
C PRO A 187 13.05 35.62 6.52
N LEU A 188 12.51 34.39 6.53
CA LEU A 188 11.54 33.93 5.54
C LEU A 188 10.19 34.63 5.68
N GLN A 189 9.77 34.91 6.91
CA GLN A 189 8.55 35.65 7.21
C GLN A 189 8.66 37.13 6.79
N LYS A 190 9.78 37.78 7.08
CA LYS A 190 10.04 39.17 6.68
C LYS A 190 9.99 39.38 5.17
N HIS A 191 10.35 38.37 4.38
CA HIS A 191 10.27 38.41 2.94
C HIS A 191 8.96 37.83 2.37
N GLY A 192 7.97 37.51 3.21
CA GLY A 192 6.68 36.99 2.79
C GLY A 192 6.71 35.58 2.20
N ILE A 193 7.84 34.85 2.31
CA ILE A 193 7.96 33.47 1.83
C ILE A 193 7.18 32.53 2.72
N LEU A 194 7.21 32.79 4.02
CA LEU A 194 6.50 32.01 5.03
C LEU A 194 5.43 32.89 5.71
N GLN A 195 4.20 32.40 5.80
CA GLN A 195 3.17 33.07 6.58
C GLN A 195 3.50 32.98 8.07
N SER A 196 3.03 33.95 8.88
CA SER A 196 3.21 33.93 10.34
C SER A 196 2.52 32.71 10.92
N HIS A 197 3.30 31.78 11.45
CA HIS A 197 2.82 30.58 12.15
C HIS A 197 3.54 30.47 13.49
N ASP A 198 2.90 29.86 14.46
CA ASP A 198 3.58 29.48 15.71
C ASP A 198 4.82 28.61 15.36
N PRO A 199 6.04 29.04 15.69
CA PRO A 199 7.26 28.31 15.39
C PRO A 199 7.24 26.86 15.92
N ALA A 200 6.53 26.62 17.02
CA ALA A 200 6.41 25.29 17.61
C ALA A 200 5.61 24.30 16.71
N HIS A 201 4.80 24.80 15.78
CA HIS A 201 3.99 24.01 14.84
C HIS A 201 4.54 24.03 13.41
N LEU A 202 5.66 24.71 13.18
CA LEU A 202 6.23 24.80 11.84
C LEU A 202 6.84 23.45 11.42
N ARG A 203 6.34 22.92 10.30
CA ARG A 203 6.82 21.65 9.73
C ARG A 203 7.74 21.92 8.54
N ALA A 204 8.80 21.13 8.38
CA ALA A 204 9.72 21.23 7.25
C ALA A 204 8.99 21.15 5.89
N PHE A 205 7.95 20.34 5.78
CA PHE A 205 7.12 20.26 4.58
C PHE A 205 6.45 21.61 4.25
N ALA A 206 5.89 22.29 5.24
CA ALA A 206 5.23 23.59 5.05
C ALA A 206 6.22 24.65 4.54
N VAL A 207 7.43 24.69 5.11
CA VAL A 207 8.51 25.60 4.68
C VAL A 207 8.91 25.32 3.24
N ARG A 208 9.15 24.06 2.88
CA ARG A 208 9.52 23.67 1.51
C ARG A 208 8.40 23.95 0.50
N ALA A 209 7.14 23.68 0.86
CA ALA A 209 5.99 23.98 0.00
C ALA A 209 5.85 25.48 -0.25
N SER A 210 5.99 26.31 0.80
CA SER A 210 5.97 27.76 0.67
C SER A 210 7.13 28.29 -0.20
N ALA A 211 8.33 27.72 -0.04
CA ALA A 211 9.50 28.12 -0.80
C ALA A 211 9.42 27.68 -2.29
N ALA A 212 8.63 26.66 -2.61
CA ALA A 212 8.42 26.21 -3.99
C ALA A 212 7.48 27.13 -4.80
N ALA A 213 6.71 27.99 -4.16
CA ALA A 213 5.80 28.92 -4.83
C ALA A 213 6.56 29.87 -5.78
N PRO A 214 6.00 30.20 -6.97
CA PRO A 214 6.68 31.06 -7.96
C PRO A 214 7.16 32.41 -7.40
N PHE A 215 6.33 33.05 -6.57
CA PHE A 215 6.67 34.28 -5.86
C PHE A 215 7.91 34.09 -4.94
N ALA A 216 7.90 33.04 -4.12
CA ALA A 216 9.01 32.74 -3.21
C ALA A 216 10.31 32.46 -3.98
N GLN A 217 10.23 31.77 -5.10
CA GLN A 217 11.38 31.50 -5.96
C GLN A 217 12.01 32.78 -6.54
N SER A 218 11.19 33.79 -6.86
CA SER A 218 11.72 35.10 -7.31
C SER A 218 12.53 35.82 -6.21
N ILE A 219 12.01 35.78 -4.97
CA ILE A 219 12.69 36.35 -3.79
C ILE A 219 13.99 35.60 -3.48
N LEU A 220 13.96 34.27 -3.52
CA LEU A 220 15.13 33.42 -3.26
C LEU A 220 16.23 33.58 -4.29
N ARG A 221 15.91 34.05 -5.52
CA ARG A 221 16.92 34.47 -6.53
C ARG A 221 17.55 35.79 -6.18
N GLN A 222 16.78 36.75 -5.65
CA GLN A 222 17.27 38.07 -5.23
C GLN A 222 18.04 38.01 -3.91
N HIS A 223 17.67 37.07 -3.01
CA HIS A 223 18.25 36.91 -1.69
C HIS A 223 18.73 35.44 -1.46
N PRO A 224 19.87 35.04 -2.08
CA PRO A 224 20.36 33.66 -2.03
C PRO A 224 20.65 33.15 -0.62
N TYR A 225 20.97 34.01 0.33
CA TYR A 225 21.26 33.67 1.72
C TYR A 225 20.04 33.03 2.43
N LEU A 226 18.79 33.32 1.99
CA LEU A 226 17.58 32.74 2.54
C LEU A 226 17.44 31.23 2.27
N ARG A 227 18.17 30.70 1.29
CA ARG A 227 18.13 29.26 0.96
C ARG A 227 18.66 28.38 2.11
N GLY A 228 19.56 28.92 2.93
CA GLY A 228 20.05 28.23 4.12
C GLY A 228 19.01 28.05 5.22
N SER A 229 17.86 28.75 5.13
CA SER A 229 16.75 28.69 6.08
C SER A 229 15.60 27.77 5.63
N ILE A 230 15.73 27.11 4.50
CA ILE A 230 14.73 26.19 3.91
C ILE A 230 15.19 24.74 4.05
#